data_585af711e927fe47fcd8f0e4a0bf0149
#
_entry.id   585af711e927fe47fcd8f0e4a0bf0149
#
_cell.length_a   1.000
_cell.length_b   1.000
_cell.length_c   1.000
_cell.angle_alpha   90.00
_cell.angle_beta   90.00
_cell.angle_gamma   90.00
#
_symmetry.space_group_name_H-M   'P 1'
#
loop_
_entity.id
_entity.type
_entity.pdbx_description
1 polymer ?
#
loop_
_entity_poly.entity_id
_entity_poly.type
_entity_poly.pdbx_seq_one_letter_code
_entity_poly.pdbx_strand_id
1 'polypeptide(L)'
;MAKKPEVIEDISRCRQVVDILSREEVLAVDCEGVSLGRDGPLTLVQVGTYSGDVYLFDIQRNKDLLKGGKLGQLLESIAIVKVIQSCANDSAALYYQFNVTLQNVFDTQVANLVIQEHQGRKLAPLLKLDVICEKYSGKKGVSEHKEDLQSEWMKMTGDLWAKRPMTEEMIQYAAGDVTAIVPEVYENQKKYLEENKLQKKFEDRVHEEIFYFIDQSMKTQRRERVDAIAKGICANINATYSTNTSINDFEEDKDEIRGLQRIHYSDASAMSPLINRLKTELIRKELNELLEKLDSEGDSFVLSWRSKARFIDYERHPDGSIREDAKRVIKKMNDIAMKDVCRKYNMNTKLSHVRQMEKETLRSLRPNSISDPSIHQVPLRLYWLLMEDDLDKKITEFQTKRREFKMAEGYYKKMKYYIAKQTSVPHTIKRKAQMLKDELDLTFGRDVIPT
;
A
#
# COMPACT_ATOMS: atom_id res chain seq x y z
N MET A 1 1.61 -43.94 12.29
CA MET A 1 1.49 -43.16 13.55
C MET A 1 2.68 -42.21 13.61
N ALA A 2 2.48 -40.94 13.92
CA ALA A 2 3.58 -40.04 14.16
C ALA A 2 4.42 -40.54 15.34
N LYS A 3 5.74 -40.55 15.21
CA LYS A 3 6.62 -40.94 16.31
C LYS A 3 6.52 -39.94 17.45
N LYS A 4 6.58 -40.40 18.70
CA LYS A 4 6.57 -39.50 19.85
C LYS A 4 7.89 -38.71 19.89
N PRO A 5 7.86 -37.35 20.08
CA PRO A 5 9.07 -36.54 20.25
C PRO A 5 9.93 -37.09 21.41
N GLU A 6 11.24 -37.11 21.20
CA GLU A 6 12.20 -37.57 22.23
C GLU A 6 12.82 -36.36 22.93
N VAL A 7 12.68 -36.27 24.25
CA VAL A 7 13.33 -35.26 25.07
C VAL A 7 14.73 -35.71 25.46
N ILE A 8 15.74 -34.88 25.21
CA ILE A 8 17.15 -35.13 25.42
C ILE A 8 17.70 -34.24 26.53
N GLU A 9 18.08 -34.85 27.63
CA GLU A 9 18.68 -34.17 28.81
C GLU A 9 20.11 -34.69 29.13
N ASP A 10 20.49 -35.83 28.55
CA ASP A 10 21.77 -36.52 28.81
C ASP A 10 22.77 -36.35 27.67
N ILE A 11 24.05 -36.04 28.00
CA ILE A 11 25.13 -35.80 27.06
C ILE A 11 25.40 -37.02 26.17
N SER A 12 25.37 -38.23 26.73
CA SER A 12 25.66 -39.46 25.96
C SER A 12 24.56 -39.71 24.92
N ARG A 13 23.30 -39.54 25.34
CA ARG A 13 22.16 -39.64 24.42
C ARG A 13 22.19 -38.52 23.37
N CYS A 14 22.55 -37.31 23.77
CA CYS A 14 22.71 -36.18 22.85
C CYS A 14 23.72 -36.53 21.73
N ARG A 15 24.87 -37.01 22.06
CA ARG A 15 25.89 -37.46 21.08
C ARG A 15 25.36 -38.50 20.11
N GLN A 16 24.66 -39.51 20.62
CA GLN A 16 24.07 -40.55 19.76
C GLN A 16 23.06 -39.96 18.78
N VAL A 17 22.21 -39.04 19.25
CA VAL A 17 21.22 -38.37 18.41
C VAL A 17 21.91 -37.45 17.41
N VAL A 18 22.91 -36.66 17.82
CA VAL A 18 23.71 -35.83 16.92
C VAL A 18 24.38 -36.64 15.84
N ASP A 19 24.93 -37.84 16.17
CA ASP A 19 25.53 -38.74 15.18
C ASP A 19 24.50 -39.29 14.17
N ILE A 20 23.23 -39.45 14.57
CA ILE A 20 22.12 -39.80 13.66
C ILE A 20 21.81 -38.58 12.76
N LEU A 21 21.54 -37.40 13.36
CA LEU A 21 21.17 -36.18 12.68
C LEU A 21 22.26 -35.68 11.72
N SER A 22 23.54 -35.99 12.01
CA SER A 22 24.67 -35.60 11.14
C SER A 22 24.69 -36.30 9.78
N ARG A 23 23.81 -37.29 9.57
CA ARG A 23 23.66 -38.00 8.29
C ARG A 23 22.54 -37.45 7.43
N GLU A 24 21.75 -36.53 7.98
CA GLU A 24 20.67 -35.85 7.25
C GLU A 24 21.24 -34.73 6.41
N GLU A 25 20.66 -34.50 5.25
CA GLU A 25 20.99 -33.31 4.40
C GLU A 25 20.26 -32.06 4.85
N VAL A 26 19.08 -32.23 5.44
CA VAL A 26 18.18 -31.14 5.84
C VAL A 26 17.57 -31.46 7.21
N LEU A 27 17.62 -30.50 8.11
CA LEU A 27 16.98 -30.55 9.42
C LEU A 27 16.11 -29.30 9.61
N ALA A 28 14.93 -29.48 10.18
CA ALA A 28 14.18 -28.37 10.72
C ALA A 28 14.70 -28.05 12.13
N VAL A 29 14.88 -26.77 12.44
CA VAL A 29 15.39 -26.32 13.74
C VAL A 29 14.53 -25.16 14.24
N ASP A 30 14.29 -25.14 15.56
CA ASP A 30 13.65 -24.03 16.24
C ASP A 30 14.23 -23.91 17.65
N CYS A 31 14.04 -22.76 18.31
CA CYS A 31 14.52 -22.52 19.67
C CYS A 31 13.43 -21.87 20.50
N GLU A 32 13.33 -22.28 21.77
CA GLU A 32 12.46 -21.66 22.75
C GLU A 32 13.22 -21.13 23.97
N GLY A 33 12.68 -20.07 24.56
CA GLY A 33 13.27 -19.46 25.72
C GLY A 33 12.37 -18.40 26.36
N VAL A 34 12.84 -17.81 27.45
CA VAL A 34 12.17 -16.70 28.12
C VAL A 34 12.68 -15.39 27.51
N SER A 35 11.84 -14.69 26.77
CA SER A 35 12.28 -13.51 25.99
C SER A 35 13.51 -13.84 25.13
N LEU A 36 13.46 -14.92 24.38
CA LEU A 36 14.58 -15.50 23.63
C LEU A 36 15.34 -14.45 22.81
N GLY A 37 16.66 -14.48 22.90
CA GLY A 37 17.56 -13.56 22.22
C GLY A 37 18.90 -13.44 22.93
N ARG A 38 19.57 -12.30 22.78
CA ARG A 38 20.89 -12.06 23.36
C ARG A 38 20.93 -12.30 24.88
N ASP A 39 19.96 -11.73 25.60
CA ASP A 39 19.94 -11.67 27.08
C ASP A 39 18.90 -12.61 27.70
N GLY A 40 17.89 -13.01 26.92
CA GLY A 40 16.87 -13.97 27.35
C GLY A 40 17.31 -15.42 27.21
N PRO A 41 17.22 -16.23 28.27
CA PRO A 41 17.81 -17.56 28.29
C PRO A 41 17.19 -18.51 27.25
N LEU A 42 18.06 -19.19 26.50
CA LEU A 42 17.70 -20.34 25.68
C LEU A 42 17.39 -21.54 26.58
N THR A 43 16.21 -22.12 26.46
CA THR A 43 15.74 -23.21 27.31
C THR A 43 15.56 -24.54 26.57
N LEU A 44 15.27 -24.48 25.26
CA LEU A 44 15.01 -25.67 24.45
C LEU A 44 15.52 -25.41 23.02
N VAL A 45 16.09 -26.47 22.40
CA VAL A 45 16.38 -26.54 20.98
C VAL A 45 15.61 -27.74 20.38
N GLN A 46 14.80 -27.48 19.39
CA GLN A 46 14.03 -28.48 18.67
C GLN A 46 14.72 -28.82 17.35
N VAL A 47 14.80 -30.13 17.03
CA VAL A 47 15.29 -30.58 15.74
C VAL A 47 14.34 -31.65 15.16
N GLY A 48 13.85 -31.38 13.97
CA GLY A 48 13.00 -32.27 13.19
C GLY A 48 13.73 -32.82 11.95
N THR A 49 13.49 -34.05 11.57
CA THR A 49 13.99 -34.66 10.34
C THR A 49 12.92 -34.68 9.25
N TYR A 50 13.33 -34.92 8.01
CA TYR A 50 12.40 -35.15 6.90
C TYR A 50 11.46 -36.35 7.12
N SER A 51 11.94 -37.39 7.85
CA SER A 51 11.16 -38.58 8.19
C SER A 51 10.12 -38.34 9.30
N GLY A 52 10.11 -37.10 9.90
CA GLY A 52 9.19 -36.72 10.96
C GLY A 52 9.65 -37.15 12.36
N ASP A 53 10.92 -37.59 12.55
CA ASP A 53 11.49 -37.77 13.87
C ASP A 53 11.79 -36.40 14.49
N VAL A 54 11.45 -36.21 15.77
CA VAL A 54 11.66 -34.95 16.49
C VAL A 54 12.43 -35.21 17.79
N TYR A 55 13.45 -34.37 17.99
CA TYR A 55 14.31 -34.40 19.17
C TYR A 55 14.27 -33.02 19.84
N LEU A 56 13.98 -33.01 21.14
CA LEU A 56 13.84 -31.81 21.95
C LEU A 56 15.00 -31.79 22.96
N PHE A 57 16.00 -30.94 22.72
CA PHE A 57 17.18 -30.85 23.56
C PHE A 57 16.90 -29.84 24.70
N ASP A 58 16.78 -30.32 25.93
CA ASP A 58 16.47 -29.51 27.12
C ASP A 58 17.70 -28.76 27.63
N ILE A 59 17.96 -27.60 27.04
CA ILE A 59 19.12 -26.74 27.37
C ILE A 59 19.02 -26.20 28.79
N GLN A 60 17.80 -25.97 29.28
CA GLN A 60 17.61 -25.52 30.66
C GLN A 60 18.06 -26.54 31.69
N ARG A 61 17.81 -27.82 31.43
CA ARG A 61 18.26 -28.93 32.27
C ARG A 61 19.78 -29.17 32.16
N ASN A 62 20.30 -29.06 30.93
CA ASN A 62 21.69 -29.34 30.67
C ASN A 62 22.28 -28.49 29.56
N LYS A 63 22.93 -27.39 29.91
CA LYS A 63 23.56 -26.47 28.95
C LYS A 63 24.72 -27.11 28.18
N ASP A 64 25.33 -28.19 28.72
CA ASP A 64 26.47 -28.88 28.07
C ASP A 64 26.04 -29.72 26.87
N LEU A 65 24.75 -29.89 26.60
CA LEU A 65 24.26 -30.49 25.37
C LEU A 65 24.80 -29.81 24.12
N LEU A 66 24.96 -28.45 24.17
CA LEU A 66 25.49 -27.68 23.02
C LEU A 66 26.99 -27.97 22.78
N LYS A 67 27.80 -27.99 23.82
CA LYS A 67 29.26 -28.20 23.71
C LYS A 67 29.62 -29.69 23.87
N GLY A 68 29.39 -30.25 25.03
CA GLY A 68 29.72 -31.64 25.36
C GLY A 68 28.91 -32.64 24.57
N GLY A 69 27.63 -32.35 24.31
CA GLY A 69 26.72 -33.13 23.49
C GLY A 69 26.94 -32.97 21.97
N LYS A 70 27.80 -32.04 21.53
CA LYS A 70 28.08 -31.69 20.11
C LYS A 70 26.91 -31.13 19.32
N LEU A 71 25.82 -30.73 19.96
CA LEU A 71 24.67 -30.11 19.25
C LEU A 71 25.09 -28.79 18.56
N GLY A 72 25.96 -27.99 19.19
CA GLY A 72 26.50 -26.76 18.56
C GLY A 72 27.22 -27.06 17.24
N GLN A 73 28.02 -28.13 17.17
CA GLN A 73 28.70 -28.52 15.92
C GLN A 73 27.73 -28.92 14.81
N LEU A 74 26.59 -29.52 15.16
CA LEU A 74 25.52 -29.82 14.19
C LEU A 74 24.92 -28.53 13.63
N LEU A 75 24.65 -27.55 14.50
CA LEU A 75 24.08 -26.26 14.11
C LEU A 75 25.05 -25.40 13.26
N GLU A 76 26.35 -25.53 13.47
CA GLU A 76 27.42 -24.88 12.72
C GLU A 76 27.81 -25.63 11.43
N SER A 77 27.24 -26.80 11.16
CA SER A 77 27.57 -27.58 9.97
C SER A 77 27.19 -26.86 8.68
N ILE A 78 28.15 -26.69 7.77
CA ILE A 78 27.89 -26.15 6.42
C ILE A 78 27.32 -27.21 5.46
N ALA A 79 27.42 -28.50 5.82
CA ALA A 79 26.94 -29.58 4.99
C ALA A 79 25.41 -29.85 5.15
N ILE A 80 24.84 -29.44 6.27
CA ILE A 80 23.43 -29.71 6.60
C ILE A 80 22.67 -28.39 6.51
N VAL A 81 21.56 -28.39 5.78
CA VAL A 81 20.64 -27.23 5.74
C VAL A 81 19.81 -27.24 7.03
N LYS A 82 19.80 -26.09 7.75
CA LYS A 82 18.89 -25.86 8.87
C LYS A 82 17.73 -25.01 8.40
N VAL A 83 16.54 -25.60 8.29
CA VAL A 83 15.30 -24.91 7.97
C VAL A 83 14.75 -24.32 9.26
N ILE A 84 14.58 -23.00 9.29
CA ILE A 84 14.16 -22.24 10.49
C ILE A 84 13.10 -21.20 10.07
N GLN A 85 12.27 -20.81 11.02
CA GLN A 85 11.31 -19.69 10.81
C GLN A 85 11.74 -18.47 11.62
N SER A 86 12.23 -17.41 10.96
CA SER A 86 12.63 -16.12 11.62
C SER A 86 13.80 -16.28 12.61
N CYS A 87 14.93 -16.76 12.14
CA CYS A 87 16.07 -17.22 12.94
C CYS A 87 16.85 -16.15 13.75
N ALA A 88 16.52 -14.87 13.66
CA ALA A 88 17.37 -13.80 14.22
C ALA A 88 17.55 -13.88 15.74
N ASN A 89 16.48 -14.19 16.49
CA ASN A 89 16.56 -14.35 17.95
C ASN A 89 17.27 -15.63 18.37
N ASP A 90 17.01 -16.74 17.64
CA ASP A 90 17.67 -18.04 17.86
C ASP A 90 19.17 -17.90 17.66
N SER A 91 19.55 -17.28 16.54
CA SER A 91 20.96 -17.02 16.23
C SER A 91 21.63 -16.16 17.29
N ALA A 92 20.98 -15.09 17.75
CA ALA A 92 21.51 -14.26 18.81
C ALA A 92 21.68 -15.03 20.14
N ALA A 93 20.69 -15.84 20.53
CA ALA A 93 20.76 -16.63 21.74
C ALA A 93 21.89 -17.68 21.68
N LEU A 94 21.99 -18.40 20.57
CA LEU A 94 23.05 -19.39 20.33
C LEU A 94 24.44 -18.73 20.35
N TYR A 95 24.59 -17.60 19.68
CA TYR A 95 25.86 -16.87 19.60
C TYR A 95 26.32 -16.34 20.95
N TYR A 96 25.49 -15.52 21.60
CA TYR A 96 25.91 -14.84 22.83
C TYR A 96 26.00 -15.74 24.05
N GLN A 97 25.12 -16.75 24.15
CA GLN A 97 25.06 -17.62 25.32
C GLN A 97 25.98 -18.84 25.21
N PHE A 98 26.24 -19.31 23.98
CA PHE A 98 26.96 -20.59 23.76
C PHE A 98 28.11 -20.52 22.75
N ASN A 99 28.34 -19.34 22.15
CA ASN A 99 29.35 -19.15 21.10
C ASN A 99 29.13 -20.10 19.91
N VAL A 100 27.87 -20.32 19.52
CA VAL A 100 27.47 -21.14 18.37
C VAL A 100 26.94 -20.20 17.30
N THR A 101 27.53 -20.29 16.08
CA THR A 101 27.10 -19.50 14.93
C THR A 101 26.33 -20.37 13.95
N LEU A 102 25.07 -20.07 13.72
CA LEU A 102 24.26 -20.80 12.72
C LEU A 102 24.89 -20.69 11.33
N GLN A 103 25.00 -21.84 10.65
CA GLN A 103 25.51 -21.93 9.28
C GLN A 103 24.54 -22.67 8.38
N ASN A 104 24.56 -22.41 7.07
CA ASN A 104 23.72 -23.04 6.06
C ASN A 104 22.24 -23.08 6.46
N VAL A 105 21.68 -21.90 6.70
CA VAL A 105 20.30 -21.70 7.13
C VAL A 105 19.39 -21.47 5.93
N PHE A 106 18.23 -22.11 5.93
CA PHE A 106 17.10 -21.76 5.09
C PHE A 106 16.00 -21.17 5.97
N ASP A 107 15.89 -19.85 5.99
CA ASP A 107 14.84 -19.17 6.76
C ASP A 107 13.58 -19.05 5.92
N THR A 108 12.49 -19.72 6.36
CA THR A 108 11.22 -19.77 5.63
C THR A 108 10.51 -18.41 5.57
N GLN A 109 10.72 -17.54 6.55
CA GLN A 109 10.21 -16.18 6.54
C GLN A 109 10.97 -15.31 5.53
N VAL A 110 12.29 -15.42 5.50
CA VAL A 110 13.13 -14.70 4.53
C VAL A 110 12.80 -15.14 3.11
N ALA A 111 12.62 -16.46 2.90
CA ALA A 111 12.18 -17.00 1.62
C ALA A 111 10.83 -16.41 1.19
N ASN A 112 9.85 -16.37 2.10
CA ASN A 112 8.57 -15.72 1.82
C ASN A 112 8.72 -14.24 1.45
N LEU A 113 9.56 -13.48 2.16
CA LEU A 113 9.79 -12.05 1.85
C LEU A 113 10.36 -11.88 0.44
N VAL A 114 11.40 -12.67 0.09
CA VAL A 114 12.04 -12.60 -1.24
C VAL A 114 11.05 -12.99 -2.35
N ILE A 115 10.25 -14.03 -2.13
CA ILE A 115 9.20 -14.46 -3.08
C ILE A 115 8.15 -13.36 -3.26
N GLN A 116 7.66 -12.77 -2.19
CA GLN A 116 6.67 -11.69 -2.28
C GLN A 116 7.22 -10.42 -2.93
N GLU A 117 8.48 -10.06 -2.66
CA GLU A 117 9.15 -8.95 -3.35
C GLU A 117 9.26 -9.20 -4.86
N HIS A 118 9.59 -10.43 -5.26
CA HIS A 118 9.61 -10.83 -6.68
C HIS A 118 8.22 -10.73 -7.33
N GLN A 119 7.17 -11.08 -6.59
CA GLN A 119 5.77 -10.95 -7.01
C GLN A 119 5.25 -9.50 -7.01
N GLY A 120 6.11 -8.50 -6.75
CA GLY A 120 5.77 -7.08 -6.80
C GLY A 120 5.40 -6.45 -5.46
N ARG A 121 5.45 -7.18 -4.37
CA ARG A 121 5.09 -6.70 -3.03
C ARG A 121 6.32 -6.17 -2.30
N LYS A 122 6.60 -4.89 -2.42
CA LYS A 122 7.87 -4.26 -1.99
C LYS A 122 8.12 -4.26 -0.48
N LEU A 123 7.06 -4.23 0.33
CA LEU A 123 7.14 -4.41 1.78
C LEU A 123 6.18 -5.53 2.16
N ALA A 124 6.68 -6.75 2.17
CA ALA A 124 5.89 -7.89 2.57
C ALA A 124 5.87 -7.97 4.11
N PRO A 125 4.70 -8.22 4.73
CA PRO A 125 4.62 -8.42 6.16
C PRO A 125 5.32 -9.72 6.58
N LEU A 126 5.80 -9.74 7.81
CA LEU A 126 6.19 -10.98 8.46
C LEU A 126 4.92 -11.80 8.72
N LEU A 127 4.97 -13.07 8.38
CA LEU A 127 3.84 -13.99 8.53
C LEU A 127 4.06 -14.91 9.73
N LYS A 128 2.99 -15.28 10.41
CA LYS A 128 3.02 -16.34 11.40
C LYS A 128 3.33 -17.69 10.72
N LEU A 129 3.86 -18.63 11.48
CA LEU A 129 4.24 -19.96 10.98
C LEU A 129 3.06 -20.68 10.31
N ASP A 130 1.88 -20.66 10.92
CA ASP A 130 0.66 -21.26 10.38
C ASP A 130 0.27 -20.70 9.01
N VAL A 131 0.41 -19.38 8.81
CA VAL A 131 0.15 -18.72 7.53
C VAL A 131 1.20 -19.10 6.47
N ILE A 132 2.47 -19.26 6.86
CA ILE A 132 3.53 -19.77 5.99
C ILE A 132 3.20 -21.21 5.56
N CYS A 133 2.81 -22.06 6.52
CA CYS A 133 2.46 -23.46 6.26
C CYS A 133 1.25 -23.53 5.31
N GLU A 134 0.16 -22.84 5.59
CA GLU A 134 -1.02 -22.82 4.72
C GLU A 134 -0.66 -22.38 3.30
N LYS A 135 0.15 -21.30 3.18
CA LYS A 135 0.54 -20.73 1.90
C LYS A 135 1.39 -21.65 1.04
N TYR A 136 2.34 -22.39 1.66
CA TYR A 136 3.34 -23.14 0.92
C TYR A 136 3.15 -24.65 0.97
N SER A 137 2.42 -25.21 1.94
CA SER A 137 2.11 -26.64 2.00
C SER A 137 0.64 -26.97 1.71
N GLY A 138 -0.23 -25.96 1.71
CA GLY A 138 -1.69 -26.14 1.61
C GLY A 138 -2.31 -26.80 2.86
N LYS A 139 -1.50 -27.04 3.89
CA LYS A 139 -1.94 -27.60 5.18
C LYS A 139 -2.03 -26.47 6.18
N LYS A 140 -3.12 -26.38 6.94
CA LYS A 140 -3.14 -25.49 8.11
C LYS A 140 -2.02 -25.92 9.04
N GLY A 141 -1.21 -24.97 9.48
CA GLY A 141 -0.14 -25.19 10.45
C GLY A 141 -0.66 -25.87 11.72
N VAL A 142 0.26 -26.43 12.48
CA VAL A 142 0.04 -27.34 13.59
C VAL A 142 -0.95 -26.80 14.61
N SER A 143 -2.03 -27.59 14.78
CA SER A 143 -3.09 -27.56 15.78
C SER A 143 -4.09 -26.39 15.79
N GLU A 144 -5.37 -26.75 15.60
CA GLU A 144 -6.55 -25.92 15.91
C GLU A 144 -6.56 -25.41 17.37
N HIS A 145 -5.76 -26.01 18.26
CA HIS A 145 -5.59 -25.63 19.66
C HIS A 145 -4.45 -24.62 19.92
N LYS A 146 -3.68 -24.23 18.89
CA LYS A 146 -2.51 -23.33 19.06
C LYS A 146 -2.91 -21.93 19.52
N GLU A 147 -4.03 -21.40 19.03
CA GLU A 147 -4.52 -20.07 19.43
C GLU A 147 -5.06 -20.07 20.88
N ASP A 148 -5.72 -21.15 21.30
CA ASP A 148 -6.22 -21.29 22.66
C ASP A 148 -5.06 -21.44 23.66
N LEU A 149 -4.08 -22.28 23.34
CA LEU A 149 -2.88 -22.47 24.15
C LEU A 149 -2.04 -21.17 24.22
N GLN A 150 -1.82 -20.48 23.08
CA GLN A 150 -1.11 -19.21 23.09
C GLN A 150 -1.84 -18.12 23.89
N SER A 151 -3.17 -18.08 23.81
CA SER A 151 -3.96 -17.11 24.59
C SER A 151 -3.95 -17.40 26.09
N GLU A 152 -3.94 -18.65 26.49
CA GLU A 152 -3.76 -19.07 27.90
C GLU A 152 -2.33 -18.83 28.36
N TRP A 153 -1.33 -19.11 27.52
CA TRP A 153 0.08 -18.92 27.84
C TRP A 153 0.49 -17.46 27.91
N MET A 154 -0.08 -16.58 27.05
CA MET A 154 0.11 -15.11 27.17
C MET A 154 -0.50 -14.53 28.46
N LYS A 155 -1.53 -15.17 29.02
CA LYS A 155 -2.11 -14.76 30.32
C LYS A 155 -1.25 -15.24 31.50
N MET A 156 -0.45 -16.28 31.30
CA MET A 156 0.52 -16.76 32.29
C MET A 156 1.81 -15.97 32.08
N THR A 157 2.20 -15.15 33.05
CA THR A 157 3.43 -14.37 33.07
C THR A 157 4.61 -15.13 32.47
N GLY A 158 5.11 -14.72 31.35
CA GLY A 158 6.37 -14.85 30.60
C GLY A 158 7.29 -16.09 30.72
N ASP A 159 7.12 -16.96 31.67
CA ASP A 159 8.10 -17.99 32.05
C ASP A 159 7.71 -19.42 31.68
N LEU A 160 6.79 -19.59 30.71
CA LEU A 160 6.34 -20.95 30.35
C LEU A 160 7.50 -21.87 30.00
N TRP A 161 8.37 -21.41 29.10
CA TRP A 161 9.52 -22.20 28.64
C TRP A 161 10.61 -22.45 29.71
N ALA A 162 10.48 -21.80 30.88
CA ALA A 162 11.30 -22.09 32.05
C ALA A 162 10.72 -23.21 32.94
N LYS A 163 9.48 -23.63 32.74
CA LYS A 163 8.84 -24.66 33.56
C LYS A 163 9.39 -26.05 33.24
N ARG A 164 9.65 -26.80 34.32
CA ARG A 164 10.08 -28.20 34.25
C ARG A 164 9.37 -29.04 35.33
N PRO A 165 9.02 -30.28 35.02
CA PRO A 165 9.14 -30.96 33.72
C PRO A 165 8.25 -30.31 32.65
N MET A 166 8.63 -30.43 31.38
CA MET A 166 7.76 -29.97 30.28
C MET A 166 6.46 -30.79 30.28
N THR A 167 5.33 -30.12 30.01
CA THR A 167 4.06 -30.81 29.84
C THR A 167 3.98 -31.48 28.45
N GLU A 168 3.05 -32.41 28.27
CA GLU A 168 2.87 -33.06 26.97
C GLU A 168 2.46 -32.02 25.89
N GLU A 169 1.66 -31.01 26.26
CA GLU A 169 1.26 -29.92 25.39
C GLU A 169 2.47 -29.08 24.92
N MET A 170 3.42 -28.78 25.83
CA MET A 170 4.66 -28.07 25.48
C MET A 170 5.50 -28.90 24.52
N ILE A 171 5.61 -30.22 24.75
CA ILE A 171 6.34 -31.13 23.89
C ILE A 171 5.71 -31.21 22.50
N GLN A 172 4.40 -31.31 22.40
CA GLN A 172 3.69 -31.38 21.13
C GLN A 172 3.76 -30.06 20.37
N TYR A 173 3.66 -28.94 21.08
CA TYR A 173 3.81 -27.62 20.48
C TYR A 173 5.20 -27.49 19.85
N ALA A 174 6.27 -27.68 20.63
CA ALA A 174 7.64 -27.58 20.16
C ALA A 174 7.96 -28.53 18.99
N ALA A 175 7.42 -29.73 19.03
CA ALA A 175 7.54 -30.69 17.94
C ALA A 175 6.81 -30.25 16.67
N GLY A 176 5.66 -29.59 16.86
CA GLY A 176 4.85 -29.06 15.77
C GLY A 176 5.57 -28.01 14.95
N ASP A 177 6.29 -27.11 15.58
CA ASP A 177 6.96 -26.01 14.89
C ASP A 177 8.04 -26.49 13.91
N VAL A 178 8.77 -27.53 14.24
CA VAL A 178 9.79 -28.12 13.34
C VAL A 178 9.20 -29.05 12.29
N THR A 179 8.13 -29.78 12.61
CA THR A 179 7.50 -30.71 11.63
C THR A 179 6.67 -29.98 10.57
N ALA A 180 6.23 -28.77 10.86
CA ALA A 180 5.40 -27.98 9.95
C ALA A 180 6.17 -27.40 8.76
N ILE A 181 7.48 -27.15 8.91
CA ILE A 181 8.30 -26.45 7.90
C ILE A 181 9.04 -27.38 6.94
N VAL A 182 9.13 -28.67 7.26
CA VAL A 182 9.70 -29.69 6.39
C VAL A 182 8.75 -30.88 6.22
N PRO A 183 8.70 -31.52 5.04
CA PRO A 183 9.43 -31.15 3.82
C PRO A 183 8.75 -30.04 2.98
N GLU A 184 7.41 -29.94 3.01
CA GLU A 184 6.65 -29.27 1.96
C GLU A 184 6.91 -27.76 1.87
N VAL A 185 6.97 -27.05 3.01
CA VAL A 185 7.22 -25.59 3.00
C VAL A 185 8.59 -25.31 2.41
N TYR A 186 9.61 -26.00 2.91
CA TYR A 186 10.98 -25.89 2.44
C TYR A 186 11.10 -26.16 0.93
N GLU A 187 10.60 -27.31 0.47
CA GLU A 187 10.71 -27.70 -0.93
C GLU A 187 10.00 -26.73 -1.88
N ASN A 188 8.80 -26.29 -1.54
CA ASN A 188 8.04 -25.39 -2.39
C ASN A 188 8.67 -23.99 -2.45
N GLN A 189 9.19 -23.47 -1.33
CA GLN A 189 9.90 -22.21 -1.32
C GLN A 189 11.24 -22.31 -2.07
N LYS A 190 12.02 -23.35 -1.82
CA LYS A 190 13.30 -23.61 -2.50
C LYS A 190 13.11 -23.71 -4.01
N LYS A 191 12.15 -24.51 -4.46
CA LYS A 191 11.81 -24.65 -5.87
C LYS A 191 11.50 -23.28 -6.52
N TYR A 192 10.66 -22.46 -5.87
CA TYR A 192 10.32 -21.13 -6.38
C TYR A 192 11.55 -20.23 -6.51
N LEU A 193 12.43 -20.24 -5.48
CA LEU A 193 13.66 -19.42 -5.50
C LEU A 193 14.60 -19.86 -6.64
N GLU A 194 14.74 -21.17 -6.86
CA GLU A 194 15.57 -21.76 -7.93
C GLU A 194 15.02 -21.42 -9.32
N GLU A 195 13.74 -21.68 -9.58
CA GLU A 195 13.07 -21.42 -10.85
C GLU A 195 13.14 -19.92 -11.26
N ASN A 196 13.14 -19.02 -10.28
CA ASN A 196 13.17 -17.57 -10.52
C ASN A 196 14.57 -16.95 -10.31
N LYS A 197 15.62 -17.75 -10.09
CA LYS A 197 17.02 -17.32 -9.92
C LYS A 197 17.20 -16.31 -8.78
N LEU A 198 16.55 -16.59 -7.65
CA LEU A 198 16.52 -15.71 -6.48
C LEU A 198 17.48 -16.15 -5.36
N GLN A 199 18.24 -17.23 -5.53
CA GLN A 199 19.10 -17.84 -4.51
C GLN A 199 20.05 -16.80 -3.89
N LYS A 200 20.79 -16.06 -4.72
CA LYS A 200 21.75 -15.07 -4.22
C LYS A 200 21.07 -14.01 -3.34
N LYS A 201 19.94 -13.48 -3.78
CA LYS A 201 19.17 -12.53 -2.99
C LYS A 201 18.68 -13.13 -1.67
N PHE A 202 18.24 -14.36 -1.71
CA PHE A 202 17.81 -15.09 -0.53
C PHE A 202 18.97 -15.31 0.46
N GLU A 203 20.12 -15.79 -0.01
CA GLU A 203 21.32 -16.01 0.81
C GLU A 203 21.79 -14.71 1.49
N ASP A 204 21.85 -13.60 0.75
CA ASP A 204 22.21 -12.29 1.30
C ASP A 204 21.26 -11.85 2.41
N ARG A 205 19.95 -12.10 2.25
CA ARG A 205 18.94 -11.78 3.25
C ARG A 205 18.99 -12.72 4.46
N VAL A 206 19.27 -14.00 4.27
CA VAL A 206 19.47 -14.97 5.37
C VAL A 206 20.71 -14.62 6.16
N HIS A 207 21.80 -14.24 5.50
CA HIS A 207 23.01 -13.74 6.18
C HIS A 207 22.69 -12.53 7.06
N GLU A 208 21.95 -11.55 6.51
CA GLU A 208 21.46 -10.42 7.29
C GLU A 208 20.63 -10.85 8.50
N GLU A 209 19.73 -11.83 8.35
CA GLU A 209 18.85 -12.29 9.43
C GLU A 209 19.65 -12.99 10.54
N ILE A 210 20.58 -13.88 10.19
CA ILE A 210 21.46 -14.58 11.16
C ILE A 210 22.24 -13.56 12.02
N PHE A 211 22.78 -12.50 11.39
CA PHE A 211 23.64 -11.54 12.08
C PHE A 211 22.90 -10.28 12.55
N TYR A 212 21.59 -10.18 12.38
CA TYR A 212 20.82 -8.96 12.66
C TYR A 212 20.98 -8.42 14.07
N PHE A 213 21.03 -9.29 15.09
CA PHE A 213 21.27 -8.90 16.48
C PHE A 213 22.71 -9.08 16.94
N ILE A 214 23.58 -9.60 16.10
CA ILE A 214 24.98 -9.87 16.37
C ILE A 214 25.87 -8.74 15.82
N ASP A 215 25.64 -8.31 14.59
CA ASP A 215 26.42 -7.29 13.88
C ASP A 215 25.57 -6.05 13.60
N GLN A 216 25.99 -4.92 14.16
CA GLN A 216 25.30 -3.63 13.97
C GLN A 216 25.25 -3.19 12.51
N SER A 217 26.19 -3.62 11.67
CA SER A 217 26.19 -3.28 10.24
C SER A 217 24.97 -3.87 9.52
N MET A 218 24.50 -5.05 9.93
CA MET A 218 23.32 -5.69 9.36
C MET A 218 22.04 -4.87 9.63
N LYS A 219 21.93 -4.30 10.82
CA LYS A 219 20.82 -3.38 11.14
C LYS A 219 20.85 -2.13 10.26
N THR A 220 22.04 -1.60 10.03
CA THR A 220 22.23 -0.42 9.19
C THR A 220 21.84 -0.72 7.74
N GLN A 221 22.33 -1.82 7.16
CA GLN A 221 21.98 -2.25 5.80
C GLN A 221 20.48 -2.46 5.63
N ARG A 222 19.81 -3.12 6.62
CA ARG A 222 18.35 -3.28 6.60
C ARG A 222 17.63 -1.94 6.61
N ARG A 223 18.07 -1.00 7.46
CA ARG A 223 17.50 0.35 7.51
C ARG A 223 17.63 1.09 6.18
N GLU A 224 18.81 1.10 5.59
CA GLU A 224 19.06 1.74 4.28
C GLU A 224 18.18 1.16 3.18
N ARG A 225 18.02 -0.17 3.16
CA ARG A 225 17.13 -0.84 2.20
C ARG A 225 15.66 -0.43 2.40
N VAL A 226 15.18 -0.36 3.65
CA VAL A 226 13.82 0.11 3.96
C VAL A 226 13.63 1.55 3.54
N ASP A 227 14.61 2.40 3.83
CA ASP A 227 14.58 3.80 3.41
C ASP A 227 14.51 3.94 1.88
N ALA A 228 15.25 3.12 1.14
CA ALA A 228 15.18 3.09 -0.32
C ALA A 228 13.78 2.67 -0.82
N ILE A 229 13.17 1.66 -0.18
CA ILE A 229 11.80 1.23 -0.50
C ILE A 229 10.79 2.34 -0.18
N ALA A 230 10.90 2.98 0.98
CA ALA A 230 10.03 4.08 1.39
C ALA A 230 10.14 5.28 0.43
N LYS A 231 11.36 5.64 0.00
CA LYS A 231 11.58 6.65 -1.05
C LYS A 231 10.90 6.27 -2.36
N GLY A 232 10.99 4.99 -2.76
CA GLY A 232 10.30 4.49 -3.95
C GLY A 232 8.78 4.57 -3.86
N ILE A 233 8.18 4.29 -2.70
CA ILE A 233 6.75 4.45 -2.45
C ILE A 233 6.36 5.92 -2.56
N CYS A 234 7.12 6.82 -1.93
CA CYS A 234 6.88 8.26 -1.99
C CYS A 234 6.98 8.79 -3.44
N ALA A 235 7.98 8.34 -4.21
CA ALA A 235 8.11 8.70 -5.61
C ALA A 235 6.90 8.26 -6.46
N ASN A 236 6.36 7.06 -6.23
CA ASN A 236 5.15 6.59 -6.91
C ASN A 236 3.92 7.42 -6.55
N ILE A 237 3.78 7.83 -5.28
CA ILE A 237 2.69 8.71 -4.83
C ILE A 237 2.84 10.07 -5.51
N ASN A 238 4.05 10.65 -5.52
CA ASN A 238 4.34 11.92 -6.19
C ASN A 238 3.99 11.87 -7.67
N ALA A 239 4.38 10.81 -8.38
CA ALA A 239 4.04 10.63 -9.79
C ALA A 239 2.53 10.55 -10.02
N THR A 240 1.80 9.86 -9.13
CA THR A 240 0.34 9.69 -9.24
C THR A 240 -0.40 11.00 -9.02
N TYR A 241 0.04 11.81 -8.06
CA TYR A 241 -0.64 13.05 -7.65
C TYR A 241 0.07 14.31 -8.17
N SER A 242 1.14 14.18 -8.96
CA SER A 242 1.96 15.29 -9.48
C SER A 242 2.48 16.22 -8.37
N THR A 243 2.87 15.65 -7.24
CA THR A 243 3.47 16.35 -6.09
C THR A 243 5.00 16.23 -6.14
N ASN A 244 5.70 17.02 -5.36
CA ASN A 244 7.16 16.99 -5.24
C ASN A 244 7.59 16.86 -3.77
N THR A 245 6.92 16.00 -3.02
CA THR A 245 7.14 15.80 -1.60
C THR A 245 8.12 14.67 -1.35
N SER A 246 9.04 14.81 -0.41
CA SER A 246 9.97 13.77 -0.02
C SER A 246 9.48 13.03 1.24
N ILE A 247 10.01 11.81 1.46
CA ILE A 247 9.73 11.06 2.70
C ILE A 247 10.19 11.84 3.94
N ASN A 248 11.15 12.79 3.79
CA ASN A 248 11.65 13.61 4.89
C ASN A 248 10.60 14.61 5.41
N ASP A 249 9.59 14.92 4.61
CA ASP A 249 8.47 15.76 5.02
C ASP A 249 7.51 15.02 5.98
N PHE A 250 7.70 13.71 6.16
CA PHE A 250 6.87 12.83 6.99
C PHE A 250 7.75 12.12 8.04
N GLU A 251 8.30 12.86 8.98
CA GLU A 251 9.29 12.35 9.95
C GLU A 251 8.73 11.20 10.79
N GLU A 252 7.49 11.33 11.25
CA GLU A 252 6.80 10.30 12.05
C GLU A 252 6.57 9.00 11.24
N ASP A 253 6.26 9.14 9.95
CA ASP A 253 5.98 8.01 9.07
C ASP A 253 7.22 7.20 8.68
N LYS A 254 8.41 7.82 8.71
CA LYS A 254 9.67 7.09 8.49
C LYS A 254 9.89 6.00 9.53
N ASP A 255 9.68 6.32 10.79
CA ASP A 255 9.89 5.37 11.87
C ASP A 255 8.82 4.28 11.87
N GLU A 256 7.60 4.58 11.46
CA GLU A 256 6.56 3.59 11.25
C GLU A 256 6.89 2.68 10.06
N ILE A 257 7.31 3.21 8.91
CA ILE A 257 7.76 2.41 7.76
C ILE A 257 8.95 1.52 8.15
N ARG A 258 9.92 2.04 8.89
CA ARG A 258 11.05 1.28 9.44
C ARG A 258 10.59 0.23 10.45
N GLY A 259 9.58 0.55 11.24
CA GLY A 259 8.97 -0.34 12.23
C GLY A 259 8.22 -1.51 11.62
N LEU A 260 7.59 -1.34 10.47
CA LEU A 260 6.83 -2.39 9.76
C LEU A 260 7.64 -3.65 9.44
N GLN A 261 8.97 -3.55 9.36
CA GLN A 261 9.85 -4.73 9.19
C GLN A 261 10.14 -5.49 10.49
N ARG A 262 9.83 -4.93 11.64
CA ARG A 262 10.07 -5.55 12.96
C ARG A 262 8.84 -6.19 13.56
N ILE A 263 7.67 -5.88 13.04
CA ILE A 263 6.41 -6.30 13.63
C ILE A 263 5.87 -7.47 12.81
N HIS A 264 5.52 -8.55 13.49
CA HIS A 264 4.80 -9.68 12.94
C HIS A 264 3.37 -9.24 12.57
N TYR A 265 3.20 -8.62 11.42
CA TYR A 265 1.87 -8.39 10.89
C TYR A 265 1.48 -9.55 9.99
N SER A 266 0.47 -10.25 10.41
CA SER A 266 -0.21 -11.27 9.62
C SER A 266 -1.02 -10.69 8.45
N ASP A 267 -1.01 -9.36 8.25
CA ASP A 267 -1.97 -8.71 7.37
C ASP A 267 -1.33 -7.60 6.51
N ALA A 268 -1.51 -7.73 5.19
CA ALA A 268 -1.23 -6.67 4.22
C ALA A 268 -2.04 -5.37 4.50
N SER A 269 -3.11 -5.46 5.29
CA SER A 269 -3.93 -4.34 5.71
C SER A 269 -3.18 -3.33 6.58
N ALA A 270 -2.14 -3.75 7.31
CA ALA A 270 -1.36 -2.85 8.16
C ALA A 270 -0.61 -1.76 7.38
N MET A 271 -0.20 -2.03 6.13
CA MET A 271 0.43 -1.02 5.28
C MET A 271 -0.55 -0.06 4.62
N SER A 272 -1.80 -0.48 4.42
CA SER A 272 -2.83 0.36 3.82
C SER A 272 -3.12 1.64 4.60
N PRO A 273 -3.22 1.62 5.95
CA PRO A 273 -3.40 2.84 6.75
C PRO A 273 -2.24 3.83 6.59
N LEU A 274 -1.00 3.34 6.62
CA LEU A 274 0.19 4.18 6.45
C LEU A 274 0.25 4.81 5.06
N ILE A 275 0.06 4.01 4.00
CA ILE A 275 0.02 4.50 2.63
C ILE A 275 -1.12 5.52 2.46
N ASN A 276 -2.28 5.28 3.05
CA ASN A 276 -3.40 6.20 3.00
C ASN A 276 -3.09 7.50 3.76
N ARG A 277 -2.41 7.44 4.92
CA ARG A 277 -1.97 8.63 5.65
C ARG A 277 -0.96 9.44 4.84
N LEU A 278 0.08 8.81 4.27
CA LEU A 278 1.04 9.47 3.39
C LEU A 278 0.36 10.13 2.19
N LYS A 279 -0.58 9.45 1.54
CA LYS A 279 -1.38 10.03 0.45
C LYS A 279 -2.18 11.22 0.92
N THR A 280 -2.81 11.13 2.08
CA THR A 280 -3.62 12.21 2.67
C THR A 280 -2.77 13.45 2.93
N GLU A 281 -1.58 13.29 3.52
CA GLU A 281 -0.66 14.40 3.77
C GLU A 281 -0.12 15.03 2.49
N LEU A 282 0.24 14.22 1.48
CA LEU A 282 0.66 14.71 0.17
C LEU A 282 -0.44 15.53 -0.52
N ILE A 283 -1.68 15.04 -0.47
CA ILE A 283 -2.85 15.75 -1.03
C ILE A 283 -3.08 17.08 -0.28
N ARG A 284 -2.98 17.06 1.06
CA ARG A 284 -3.14 18.26 1.89
C ARG A 284 -2.09 19.32 1.55
N LYS A 285 -0.83 18.90 1.44
CA LYS A 285 0.27 19.78 1.05
C LYS A 285 0.06 20.36 -0.35
N GLU A 286 -0.31 19.54 -1.33
CA GLU A 286 -0.62 19.99 -2.69
C GLU A 286 -1.75 21.01 -2.72
N LEU A 287 -2.84 20.76 -1.97
CA LEU A 287 -3.98 21.69 -1.92
C LEU A 287 -3.60 23.03 -1.28
N ASN A 288 -2.79 23.01 -0.21
CA ASN A 288 -2.32 24.24 0.44
C ASN A 288 -1.41 25.07 -0.48
N GLU A 289 -0.41 24.45 -1.10
CA GLU A 289 0.47 25.11 -2.06
C GLU A 289 -0.32 25.71 -3.24
N LEU A 290 -1.33 24.99 -3.70
CA LEU A 290 -2.18 25.45 -4.78
C LEU A 290 -3.09 26.61 -4.35
N LEU A 291 -3.66 26.56 -3.14
CA LEU A 291 -4.45 27.67 -2.60
C LEU A 291 -3.61 28.92 -2.45
N GLU A 292 -2.37 28.81 -1.96
CA GLU A 292 -1.43 29.93 -1.86
C GLU A 292 -1.11 30.52 -3.24
N LYS A 293 -0.87 29.70 -4.25
CA LYS A 293 -0.66 30.16 -5.63
C LYS A 293 -1.89 30.85 -6.20
N LEU A 294 -3.07 30.28 -6.00
CA LEU A 294 -4.33 30.88 -6.44
C LEU A 294 -4.63 32.21 -5.72
N ASP A 295 -4.15 32.37 -4.49
CA ASP A 295 -4.28 33.64 -3.75
C ASP A 295 -3.26 34.69 -4.19
N SER A 296 -2.02 34.28 -4.52
CA SER A 296 -0.94 35.18 -4.91
C SER A 296 -0.99 35.60 -6.40
N GLU A 297 -1.26 34.64 -7.30
CA GLU A 297 -1.24 34.85 -8.74
C GLU A 297 -2.60 35.26 -9.31
N GLY A 298 -3.68 34.98 -8.58
CA GLY A 298 -5.03 35.39 -8.95
C GLY A 298 -5.45 34.93 -10.35
N ASP A 299 -5.94 35.88 -11.16
CA ASP A 299 -6.46 35.61 -12.51
C ASP A 299 -5.37 35.17 -13.52
N SER A 300 -4.09 35.34 -13.22
CA SER A 300 -2.97 34.90 -14.08
C SER A 300 -2.65 33.40 -13.97
N PHE A 301 -3.14 32.75 -12.93
CA PHE A 301 -2.88 31.33 -12.69
C PHE A 301 -3.71 30.44 -13.63
N VAL A 302 -3.03 29.69 -14.50
CA VAL A 302 -3.67 28.80 -15.47
C VAL A 302 -3.44 27.32 -15.05
N LEU A 303 -4.52 26.67 -14.68
CA LEU A 303 -4.51 25.21 -14.42
C LEU A 303 -5.27 24.47 -15.51
N SER A 304 -4.74 23.31 -15.90
CA SER A 304 -5.42 22.47 -16.89
C SER A 304 -6.72 21.89 -16.31
N TRP A 305 -7.72 21.70 -17.18
CA TRP A 305 -8.97 21.00 -16.80
C TRP A 305 -8.73 19.58 -16.30
N ARG A 306 -7.64 18.94 -16.74
CA ARG A 306 -7.22 17.62 -16.27
C ARG A 306 -6.83 17.66 -14.78
N SER A 307 -6.13 18.69 -14.33
CA SER A 307 -5.82 18.90 -12.92
C SER A 307 -7.08 19.16 -12.10
N LYS A 308 -8.04 19.91 -12.65
CA LYS A 308 -9.33 20.18 -11.98
C LYS A 308 -10.13 18.92 -11.70
N ALA A 309 -10.14 17.94 -12.62
CA ALA A 309 -10.84 16.67 -12.42
C ALA A 309 -10.33 15.92 -11.20
N ARG A 310 -9.02 15.93 -10.95
CA ARG A 310 -8.41 15.33 -9.76
C ARG A 310 -8.93 15.92 -8.46
N PHE A 311 -9.12 17.25 -8.41
CA PHE A 311 -9.64 17.91 -7.22
C PHE A 311 -11.14 17.63 -6.98
N ILE A 312 -11.90 17.28 -8.03
CA ILE A 312 -13.28 16.81 -7.89
C ILE A 312 -13.30 15.45 -7.16
N ASP A 313 -12.34 14.57 -7.45
CA ASP A 313 -12.23 13.31 -6.72
C ASP A 313 -11.89 13.54 -5.25
N TYR A 314 -11.09 14.56 -4.94
CA TYR A 314 -10.78 14.94 -3.55
C TYR A 314 -12.00 15.50 -2.78
N GLU A 315 -13.04 16.00 -3.45
CA GLU A 315 -14.32 16.35 -2.78
C GLU A 315 -15.01 15.15 -2.11
N ARG A 316 -14.60 13.93 -2.46
CA ARG A 316 -15.10 12.67 -1.87
C ARG A 316 -14.12 12.03 -0.90
N HIS A 317 -12.98 12.68 -0.63
CA HIS A 317 -11.97 12.14 0.26
C HIS A 317 -12.55 11.91 1.67
N PRO A 318 -12.19 10.82 2.39
CA PRO A 318 -12.68 10.58 3.75
C PRO A 318 -12.30 11.67 4.75
N ASP A 319 -11.15 12.32 4.57
CA ASP A 319 -10.72 13.45 5.39
C ASP A 319 -11.53 14.73 5.08
N GLY A 320 -12.13 15.32 6.14
CA GLY A 320 -12.99 16.50 6.02
C GLY A 320 -12.24 17.76 5.59
N SER A 321 -11.00 17.94 6.05
CA SER A 321 -10.20 19.12 5.70
C SER A 321 -9.82 19.10 4.22
N ILE A 322 -9.44 17.95 3.69
CA ILE A 322 -9.14 17.78 2.26
C ILE A 322 -10.39 18.07 1.41
N ARG A 323 -11.56 17.59 1.83
CA ARG A 323 -12.80 17.89 1.10
C ARG A 323 -13.08 19.39 1.01
N GLU A 324 -12.92 20.11 2.12
CA GLU A 324 -13.18 21.57 2.13
C GLU A 324 -12.13 22.33 1.33
N ASP A 325 -10.86 22.00 1.43
CA ASP A 325 -9.80 22.65 0.66
C ASP A 325 -9.92 22.35 -0.84
N ALA A 326 -10.27 21.11 -1.21
CA ALA A 326 -10.59 20.76 -2.60
C ALA A 326 -11.77 21.61 -3.16
N LYS A 327 -12.83 21.77 -2.37
CA LYS A 327 -13.95 22.66 -2.76
C LYS A 327 -13.52 24.12 -2.94
N ARG A 328 -12.63 24.61 -2.05
CA ARG A 328 -12.08 25.96 -2.15
C ARG A 328 -11.25 26.13 -3.42
N VAL A 329 -10.36 25.18 -3.73
CA VAL A 329 -9.56 25.14 -4.96
C VAL A 329 -10.46 25.13 -6.19
N ILE A 330 -11.41 24.19 -6.27
CA ILE A 330 -12.35 24.08 -7.39
C ILE A 330 -13.13 25.37 -7.58
N LYS A 331 -13.62 25.97 -6.49
CA LYS A 331 -14.33 27.24 -6.56
C LYS A 331 -13.48 28.36 -7.15
N LYS A 332 -12.23 28.54 -6.66
CA LYS A 332 -11.32 29.57 -7.18
C LYS A 332 -10.96 29.34 -8.65
N MET A 333 -10.63 28.09 -9.02
CA MET A 333 -10.35 27.74 -10.40
C MET A 333 -11.53 27.99 -11.33
N ASN A 334 -12.75 27.70 -10.87
CA ASN A 334 -13.97 27.99 -11.62
C ASN A 334 -14.15 29.48 -11.84
N ASP A 335 -13.90 30.29 -10.82
CA ASP A 335 -14.01 31.74 -10.92
C ASP A 335 -13.03 32.31 -11.96
N ILE A 336 -11.78 31.80 -11.97
CA ILE A 336 -10.76 32.19 -12.94
C ILE A 336 -11.15 31.74 -14.36
N ALA A 337 -11.48 30.45 -14.53
CA ALA A 337 -11.87 29.91 -15.83
C ALA A 337 -13.11 30.61 -16.39
N MET A 338 -14.03 31.02 -15.55
CA MET A 338 -15.24 31.74 -15.95
C MET A 338 -14.99 33.18 -16.36
N LYS A 339 -14.13 33.88 -15.62
CA LYS A 339 -13.68 35.22 -16.06
C LYS A 339 -13.05 35.16 -17.44
N ASP A 340 -12.28 34.13 -17.69
CA ASP A 340 -11.58 33.91 -18.97
C ASP A 340 -12.56 33.59 -20.12
N VAL A 341 -13.54 32.71 -19.88
CA VAL A 341 -14.61 32.39 -20.84
C VAL A 341 -15.45 33.65 -21.11
N CYS A 342 -15.87 34.36 -20.06
CA CYS A 342 -16.64 35.63 -20.22
C CYS A 342 -15.85 36.66 -21.02
N ARG A 343 -14.55 36.82 -20.74
CA ARG A 343 -13.67 37.77 -21.46
C ARG A 343 -13.49 37.32 -22.92
N LYS A 344 -13.16 36.07 -23.18
CA LYS A 344 -12.91 35.53 -24.52
C LYS A 344 -14.11 35.58 -25.43
N TYR A 345 -15.31 35.44 -24.88
CA TYR A 345 -16.55 35.41 -25.67
C TYR A 345 -17.43 36.65 -25.48
N ASN A 346 -16.89 37.67 -24.80
CA ASN A 346 -17.58 38.97 -24.52
C ASN A 346 -18.98 38.77 -23.89
N MET A 347 -19.06 37.96 -22.85
CA MET A 347 -20.30 37.60 -22.18
C MET A 347 -20.43 38.37 -20.86
N ASN A 348 -21.58 39.03 -20.67
CA ASN A 348 -21.90 39.73 -19.43
C ASN A 348 -22.85 38.91 -18.55
N THR A 349 -22.34 37.81 -17.98
CA THR A 349 -23.13 36.87 -17.18
C THR A 349 -22.72 36.93 -15.71
N LYS A 350 -23.69 36.89 -14.79
CA LYS A 350 -23.41 36.89 -13.35
C LYS A 350 -22.65 35.60 -12.98
N LEU A 351 -21.53 35.74 -12.29
CA LEU A 351 -20.63 34.64 -11.89
C LEU A 351 -21.35 33.52 -11.12
N SER A 352 -22.38 33.86 -10.33
CA SER A 352 -23.15 32.88 -9.56
C SER A 352 -23.97 31.95 -10.44
N HIS A 353 -24.55 32.42 -11.52
CA HIS A 353 -25.33 31.60 -12.45
C HIS A 353 -24.42 30.61 -13.18
N VAL A 354 -23.29 31.06 -13.61
CA VAL A 354 -22.30 30.25 -14.30
C VAL A 354 -21.74 29.13 -13.42
N ARG A 355 -21.46 29.44 -12.16
CA ARG A 355 -21.01 28.42 -11.18
C ARG A 355 -22.01 27.28 -11.03
N GLN A 356 -23.30 27.59 -11.03
CA GLN A 356 -24.35 26.57 -10.95
C GLN A 356 -24.30 25.64 -12.17
N MET A 357 -24.26 26.21 -13.37
CA MET A 357 -24.21 25.48 -14.63
C MET A 357 -22.93 24.63 -14.77
N GLU A 358 -21.79 25.15 -14.35
CA GLU A 358 -20.54 24.42 -14.36
C GLU A 358 -20.60 23.19 -13.44
N LYS A 359 -21.12 23.38 -12.23
CA LYS A 359 -21.28 22.29 -11.26
C LYS A 359 -22.18 21.16 -11.79
N GLU A 360 -23.26 21.52 -12.45
CA GLU A 360 -24.16 20.57 -13.08
C GLU A 360 -23.49 19.85 -14.27
N THR A 361 -22.75 20.58 -15.10
CA THR A 361 -22.00 20.04 -16.23
C THR A 361 -20.94 19.04 -15.77
N LEU A 362 -20.13 19.40 -14.76
CA LEU A 362 -19.11 18.50 -14.22
C LEU A 362 -19.71 17.26 -13.55
N ARG A 363 -20.85 17.41 -12.87
CA ARG A 363 -21.58 16.27 -12.30
C ARG A 363 -22.14 15.33 -13.38
N SER A 364 -22.62 15.89 -14.50
CA SER A 364 -23.17 15.11 -15.61
C SER A 364 -22.11 14.29 -16.36
N LEU A 365 -20.89 14.80 -16.43
CA LEU A 365 -19.79 14.14 -17.12
C LEU A 365 -19.33 12.85 -16.41
N ARG A 366 -19.43 12.78 -15.08
CA ARG A 366 -18.99 11.64 -14.25
C ARG A 366 -17.70 11.03 -14.78
N PRO A 367 -16.58 11.76 -14.82
CA PRO A 367 -15.36 11.22 -15.36
C PRO A 367 -14.94 9.99 -14.57
N ASN A 368 -14.81 8.85 -15.23
CA ASN A 368 -14.39 7.60 -14.60
C ASN A 368 -12.89 7.62 -14.25
N SER A 369 -12.14 8.54 -14.83
CA SER A 369 -10.72 8.75 -14.55
C SER A 369 -10.27 10.15 -14.99
N ILE A 370 -9.12 10.60 -14.47
CA ILE A 370 -8.44 11.85 -14.87
C ILE A 370 -8.09 11.86 -16.38
N SER A 371 -7.99 10.70 -17.00
CA SER A 371 -7.70 10.56 -18.42
C SER A 371 -8.93 10.61 -19.34
N ASP A 372 -10.15 10.81 -18.81
CA ASP A 372 -11.37 10.85 -19.60
C ASP A 372 -11.36 12.04 -20.60
N PRO A 373 -11.43 11.78 -21.92
CA PRO A 373 -11.39 12.80 -22.95
C PRO A 373 -12.53 13.84 -22.83
N SER A 374 -13.64 13.47 -22.18
CA SER A 374 -14.80 14.37 -22.00
C SER A 374 -14.46 15.60 -21.17
N ILE A 375 -13.46 15.52 -20.29
CA ILE A 375 -13.00 16.63 -19.45
C ILE A 375 -12.47 17.79 -20.31
N HIS A 376 -11.81 17.49 -21.41
CA HIS A 376 -11.28 18.51 -22.33
C HIS A 376 -12.37 19.31 -23.07
N GLN A 377 -13.61 18.80 -23.06
CA GLN A 377 -14.76 19.47 -23.67
C GLN A 377 -15.55 20.34 -22.67
N VAL A 378 -15.21 20.33 -21.39
CA VAL A 378 -15.95 21.11 -20.36
C VAL A 378 -16.04 22.61 -20.70
N PRO A 379 -14.96 23.31 -21.09
CA PRO A 379 -15.06 24.72 -21.44
C PRO A 379 -15.98 24.97 -22.63
N LEU A 380 -15.97 24.10 -23.64
CA LEU A 380 -16.83 24.20 -24.80
C LEU A 380 -18.30 23.93 -24.46
N ARG A 381 -18.56 22.90 -23.64
CA ARG A 381 -19.91 22.59 -23.16
C ARG A 381 -20.49 23.72 -22.31
N LEU A 382 -19.67 24.27 -21.42
CA LEU A 382 -20.07 25.40 -20.58
C LEU A 382 -20.38 26.64 -21.43
N TYR A 383 -19.57 26.93 -22.44
CA TYR A 383 -19.84 27.97 -23.40
C TYR A 383 -21.21 27.81 -24.09
N TRP A 384 -21.52 26.55 -24.52
CA TRP A 384 -22.80 26.32 -25.17
C TRP A 384 -24.00 26.40 -24.22
N LEU A 385 -23.87 25.99 -22.98
CA LEU A 385 -24.91 26.17 -21.96
C LEU A 385 -25.17 27.64 -21.68
N LEU A 386 -24.12 28.43 -21.57
CA LEU A 386 -24.27 29.90 -21.39
C LEU A 386 -24.92 30.56 -22.58
N MET A 387 -24.61 30.13 -23.78
CA MET A 387 -25.24 30.63 -25.00
C MET A 387 -26.71 30.22 -25.10
N GLU A 388 -27.06 29.02 -24.64
CA GLU A 388 -28.44 28.55 -24.61
C GLU A 388 -29.29 29.38 -23.61
N ASP A 389 -28.76 29.63 -22.39
CA ASP A 389 -29.38 30.43 -21.38
C ASP A 389 -29.58 31.93 -21.84
N ASP A 390 -28.58 32.47 -22.52
CA ASP A 390 -28.63 33.80 -23.05
C ASP A 390 -29.70 33.93 -24.17
N LEU A 391 -29.81 32.92 -25.03
CA LEU A 391 -30.86 32.85 -26.03
C LEU A 391 -32.25 32.72 -25.39
N ASP A 392 -32.42 31.92 -24.37
CA ASP A 392 -33.70 31.76 -23.64
C ASP A 392 -34.13 33.10 -23.01
N LYS A 393 -33.18 33.85 -22.42
CA LYS A 393 -33.44 35.19 -21.89
C LYS A 393 -33.86 36.15 -22.97
N LYS A 394 -33.20 36.12 -24.14
CA LYS A 394 -33.55 36.97 -25.27
C LYS A 394 -34.91 36.61 -25.89
N ILE A 395 -35.23 35.35 -25.98
CA ILE A 395 -36.55 34.86 -26.41
C ILE A 395 -37.63 35.36 -25.45
N THR A 396 -37.43 35.22 -24.15
CA THR A 396 -38.36 35.65 -23.10
C THR A 396 -38.51 37.16 -23.13
N GLU A 397 -37.44 37.93 -23.25
CA GLU A 397 -37.44 39.39 -23.37
C GLU A 397 -38.23 39.80 -24.61
N PHE A 398 -38.00 39.19 -25.77
CA PHE A 398 -38.73 39.45 -26.98
C PHE A 398 -40.22 39.12 -26.85
N GLN A 399 -40.56 37.97 -26.29
CA GLN A 399 -41.96 37.56 -26.07
C GLN A 399 -42.70 38.53 -25.15
N THR A 400 -42.00 39.15 -24.17
CA THR A 400 -42.57 40.08 -23.20
C THR A 400 -42.71 41.48 -23.82
N LYS A 401 -41.70 41.96 -24.53
CA LYS A 401 -41.63 43.37 -24.99
C LYS A 401 -42.00 43.54 -26.47
N ARG A 402 -41.98 42.46 -27.27
CA ARG A 402 -42.26 42.46 -28.72
C ARG A 402 -41.71 43.65 -29.47
N ARG A 403 -42.54 44.65 -29.81
CA ARG A 403 -42.16 45.81 -30.62
C ARG A 403 -41.14 46.75 -29.93
N GLU A 404 -41.01 46.73 -28.62
CA GLU A 404 -40.05 47.49 -27.84
C GLU A 404 -38.71 46.74 -27.63
N PHE A 405 -38.64 45.50 -28.14
CA PHE A 405 -37.44 44.69 -28.01
C PHE A 405 -36.28 45.27 -28.82
N LYS A 406 -35.12 45.35 -28.19
CA LYS A 406 -33.88 45.81 -28.82
C LYS A 406 -32.79 44.77 -28.79
N MET A 407 -32.03 44.65 -29.84
CA MET A 407 -30.94 43.71 -29.97
C MET A 407 -29.67 44.39 -30.51
N ALA A 408 -28.52 44.18 -29.86
CA ALA A 408 -27.25 44.65 -30.36
C ALA A 408 -26.89 43.96 -31.70
N GLU A 409 -26.40 44.72 -32.68
CA GLU A 409 -26.01 44.21 -34.00
C GLU A 409 -25.05 43.03 -33.92
N GLY A 410 -24.08 43.11 -32.99
CA GLY A 410 -23.13 42.05 -32.76
C GLY A 410 -23.78 40.71 -32.30
N TYR A 411 -24.85 40.78 -31.50
CA TYR A 411 -25.61 39.62 -31.06
C TYR A 411 -26.40 38.99 -32.21
N TYR A 412 -27.05 39.82 -33.04
CA TYR A 412 -27.76 39.35 -34.21
C TYR A 412 -26.83 38.63 -35.22
N LYS A 413 -25.65 39.22 -35.49
CA LYS A 413 -24.62 38.61 -36.32
C LYS A 413 -24.17 37.24 -35.75
N LYS A 414 -24.01 37.14 -34.44
CA LYS A 414 -23.61 35.92 -33.74
C LYS A 414 -24.71 34.86 -33.82
N MET A 415 -25.96 35.23 -33.67
CA MET A 415 -27.12 34.37 -33.83
C MET A 415 -27.19 33.79 -35.26
N LYS A 416 -27.04 34.62 -36.30
CA LYS A 416 -26.95 34.17 -37.70
C LYS A 416 -25.79 33.19 -37.94
N TYR A 417 -24.65 33.43 -37.31
CA TYR A 417 -23.51 32.51 -37.36
C TYR A 417 -23.86 31.11 -36.76
N TYR A 418 -24.57 31.05 -35.63
CA TYR A 418 -25.00 29.78 -35.05
C TYR A 418 -25.96 28.99 -35.96
N ILE A 419 -26.85 29.69 -36.63
CA ILE A 419 -27.79 29.10 -37.59
C ILE A 419 -27.04 28.51 -38.79
N ALA A 420 -26.08 29.24 -39.33
CA ALA A 420 -25.37 28.89 -40.57
C ALA A 420 -24.34 27.73 -40.41
N LYS A 421 -23.74 27.55 -39.19
CA LYS A 421 -22.67 26.56 -38.98
C LYS A 421 -23.22 25.13 -38.79
N GLN A 422 -22.90 24.23 -39.71
CA GLN A 422 -23.49 22.90 -39.77
C GLN A 422 -22.99 21.91 -38.74
N THR A 423 -21.73 21.96 -38.25
CA THR A 423 -21.13 20.85 -37.51
C THR A 423 -20.65 21.13 -36.11
N SER A 424 -20.48 22.35 -35.66
CA SER A 424 -19.86 22.68 -34.35
C SER A 424 -20.79 23.31 -33.32
N VAL A 425 -22.04 23.63 -33.67
CA VAL A 425 -23.01 24.26 -32.79
C VAL A 425 -24.08 23.25 -32.38
N PRO A 426 -24.41 23.09 -31.09
CA PRO A 426 -25.47 22.18 -30.64
C PRO A 426 -26.82 22.47 -31.31
N HIS A 427 -27.58 21.40 -31.62
CA HIS A 427 -28.86 21.50 -32.30
C HIS A 427 -29.89 22.37 -31.54
N THR A 428 -29.86 22.31 -30.20
CA THR A 428 -30.74 23.10 -29.35
C THR A 428 -30.49 24.61 -29.53
N ILE A 429 -29.24 25.01 -29.60
CA ILE A 429 -28.86 26.42 -29.83
C ILE A 429 -29.22 26.87 -31.21
N LYS A 430 -28.99 26.06 -32.24
CA LYS A 430 -29.43 26.38 -33.61
C LYS A 430 -30.94 26.57 -33.70
N ARG A 431 -31.71 25.66 -33.12
CA ARG A 431 -33.17 25.72 -33.10
C ARG A 431 -33.68 27.00 -32.39
N LYS A 432 -33.12 27.31 -31.20
CA LYS A 432 -33.52 28.52 -30.45
C LYS A 432 -33.12 29.79 -31.20
N ALA A 433 -31.93 29.84 -31.76
CA ALA A 433 -31.48 30.98 -32.56
C ALA A 433 -32.35 31.15 -33.83
N GLN A 434 -32.74 30.06 -34.48
CA GLN A 434 -33.64 30.11 -35.63
C GLN A 434 -35.05 30.62 -35.22
N MET A 435 -35.62 30.05 -34.14
CA MET A 435 -36.92 30.53 -33.62
C MET A 435 -36.93 31.99 -33.34
N LEU A 436 -35.91 32.52 -32.62
CA LEU A 436 -35.83 33.94 -32.32
C LEU A 436 -35.69 34.78 -33.60
N LYS A 437 -34.88 34.31 -34.56
CA LYS A 437 -34.74 34.98 -35.87
C LYS A 437 -36.06 35.02 -36.62
N ASP A 438 -36.80 33.91 -36.73
CA ASP A 438 -38.05 33.86 -37.45
C ASP A 438 -39.11 34.78 -36.81
N GLU A 439 -39.18 34.83 -35.49
CA GLU A 439 -40.09 35.76 -34.78
C GLU A 439 -39.69 37.22 -34.98
N LEU A 440 -38.38 37.56 -35.02
CA LEU A 440 -37.90 38.90 -35.34
C LEU A 440 -38.22 39.28 -36.77
N ASP A 441 -37.99 38.39 -37.74
CA ASP A 441 -38.29 38.62 -39.16
C ASP A 441 -39.80 38.85 -39.36
N LEU A 442 -40.65 38.14 -38.64
CA LEU A 442 -42.11 38.32 -38.68
C LEU A 442 -42.56 39.66 -38.06
N THR A 443 -41.84 40.13 -37.02
CA THR A 443 -42.24 41.34 -36.28
C THR A 443 -41.71 42.63 -36.89
N PHE A 444 -40.45 42.61 -37.35
CA PHE A 444 -39.73 43.80 -37.78
C PHE A 444 -39.41 43.82 -39.30
N GLY A 445 -39.62 42.69 -39.98
CA GLY A 445 -39.22 42.49 -41.34
C GLY A 445 -37.93 41.67 -41.48
N ARG A 446 -37.73 41.07 -42.64
CA ARG A 446 -36.63 40.13 -42.91
C ARG A 446 -35.27 40.80 -42.75
N ASP A 447 -34.41 40.23 -41.90
CA ASP A 447 -33.05 40.69 -41.59
C ASP A 447 -33.00 42.14 -41.02
N VAL A 448 -34.07 42.68 -40.50
CA VAL A 448 -34.11 43.94 -39.76
C VAL A 448 -33.66 43.74 -38.31
N ILE A 449 -32.67 44.50 -37.85
CA ILE A 449 -32.20 44.46 -36.48
C ILE A 449 -33.00 45.48 -35.67
N PRO A 450 -33.76 45.10 -34.64
CA PRO A 450 -34.47 46.02 -33.78
C PRO A 450 -33.47 46.77 -32.90
N THR A 451 -33.15 48.02 -33.22
CA THR A 451 -32.21 48.88 -32.52
C THR A 451 -32.88 49.77 -31.49
#